data_acd7ab75f75b5db2a5bc7a0bf3e5a985
#
_entry.id   acd7ab75f75b5db2a5bc7a0bf3e5a985
#
_cell.length_a   1.000
_cell.length_b   1.000
_cell.length_c   1.000
_cell.angle_alpha   90.00
_cell.angle_beta   90.00
_cell.angle_gamma   90.00
#
_symmetry.space_group_name_H-M   'P 1'
#
loop_
_entity.id
_entity.type
_entity.pdbx_description
1 polymer ?
#
loop_
_entity_poly.entity_id
_entity_poly.type
_entity_poly.pdbx_seq_one_letter_code
_entity_poly.pdbx_strand_id
1 'polypeptide(L)' 'MSGIQFIMQQRLVRKFKKAGATSEEKAVTFEEAKLDDQEEDWLDYFAGVFLGKIKKVKTNRYYIMNQYSDTN' A
#
# COMPACT_ATOMS: atom_id res chain seq x y z
N MET A 1 -21.74 -0.92 2.27
CA MET A 1 -20.83 -1.74 2.05
C MET A 1 -19.65 -1.20 1.50
N SER A 2 -18.62 -1.63 1.82
CA SER A 2 -17.42 -0.97 1.48
C SER A 2 -16.67 -1.68 0.41
N GLY A 3 -17.37 -2.12 -0.59
CA GLY A 3 -16.72 -2.81 -1.67
C GLY A 3 -15.64 -2.00 -2.34
N ILE A 4 -15.86 -0.69 -2.49
CA ILE A 4 -14.87 0.14 -3.16
C ILE A 4 -13.59 0.24 -2.33
N GLN A 5 -13.71 0.30 -1.02
CA GLN A 5 -12.52 0.37 -0.20
C GLN A 5 -11.69 -0.91 -0.33
N PHE A 6 -12.36 -2.04 -0.31
CA PHE A 6 -11.67 -3.31 -0.42
C PHE A 6 -10.96 -3.42 -1.77
N ILE A 7 -11.64 -3.05 -2.83
CA ILE A 7 -11.07 -3.12 -4.16
C ILE A 7 -9.87 -2.20 -4.30
N MET A 8 -9.98 -0.98 -3.77
CA MET A 8 -8.87 -0.04 -3.88
C MET A 8 -7.68 -0.50 -3.06
N GLN A 9 -7.94 -1.05 -1.88
CA GLN A 9 -6.83 -1.57 -1.09
C GLN A 9 -6.10 -2.68 -1.81
N GLN A 10 -6.84 -3.57 -2.45
CA GLN A 10 -6.21 -4.66 -3.18
C GLN A 10 -5.39 -4.15 -4.34
N ARG A 11 -5.88 -3.12 -5.02
CA ARG A 11 -5.13 -2.56 -6.13
C ARG A 11 -3.82 -1.94 -5.64
N LEU A 12 -3.86 -1.22 -4.55
CA LEU A 12 -2.66 -0.61 -4.00
C LEU A 12 -1.66 -1.67 -3.54
N VAL A 13 -2.15 -2.67 -2.84
CA VAL A 13 -1.29 -3.73 -2.36
C VAL A 13 -0.61 -4.42 -3.53
N ARG A 14 -1.36 -4.68 -4.59
CA ARG A 14 -0.79 -5.36 -5.74
C ARG A 14 0.31 -4.54 -6.39
N LYS A 15 0.07 -3.23 -6.54
CA LYS A 15 1.05 -2.38 -7.19
C LYS A 15 2.31 -2.24 -6.36
N PHE A 16 2.18 -2.10 -5.05
CA PHE A 16 3.36 -2.01 -4.21
C PHE A 16 4.12 -3.32 -4.16
N LYS A 17 3.43 -4.43 -4.15
CA LYS A 17 4.10 -5.72 -4.21
C LYS A 17 4.85 -5.89 -5.52
N LYS A 18 4.24 -5.44 -6.60
CA LYS A 18 4.88 -5.54 -7.90
C LYS A 18 6.13 -4.69 -7.95
N ALA A 19 6.13 -3.59 -7.23
CA ALA A 19 7.30 -2.72 -7.16
C ALA A 19 8.33 -3.23 -6.17
N GLY A 20 8.06 -4.33 -5.49
CA GLY A 20 9.01 -4.89 -4.54
C GLY A 20 8.95 -4.28 -3.16
N ALA A 21 7.95 -3.48 -2.86
CA ALA A 21 7.89 -2.76 -1.60
C ALA A 21 7.25 -3.61 -0.52
N THR A 22 7.93 -4.64 -0.10
CA THR A 22 7.39 -5.56 0.87
C THR A 22 8.08 -5.48 2.22
N SER A 23 8.92 -4.49 2.43
CA SER A 23 9.55 -4.27 3.72
C SER A 23 9.88 -2.80 3.84
N GLU A 24 10.18 -2.38 5.04
CA GLU A 24 10.49 -0.98 5.27
C GLU A 24 11.69 -0.55 4.46
N GLU A 25 12.67 -1.40 4.31
CA GLU A 25 13.86 -1.06 3.57
C GLU A 25 13.59 -0.92 2.09
N LYS A 26 12.56 -1.57 1.61
CA LYS A 26 12.23 -1.53 0.19
C LYS A 26 11.06 -0.62 -0.12
N ALA A 27 10.71 0.25 0.80
CA ALA A 27 9.60 1.17 0.59
C ALA A 27 9.83 2.03 -0.64
N VAL A 28 8.76 2.30 -1.37
CA VAL A 28 8.85 3.08 -2.60
C VAL A 28 7.83 4.20 -2.57
N THR A 29 8.02 5.18 -3.43
CA THR A 29 7.04 6.25 -3.56
C THR A 29 5.87 5.76 -4.40
N PHE A 30 4.77 6.52 -4.35
CA PHE A 30 3.63 6.13 -5.17
C PHE A 30 3.95 6.28 -6.65
N GLU A 31 4.86 7.16 -6.99
CA GLU A 31 5.28 7.30 -8.38
C GLU A 31 6.00 6.05 -8.85
N GLU A 32 6.86 5.52 -8.00
CA GLU A 32 7.59 4.31 -8.34
C GLU A 32 6.65 3.12 -8.45
N ALA A 33 5.57 3.14 -7.69
CA ALA A 33 4.59 2.07 -7.77
C ALA A 33 3.58 2.29 -8.88
N LYS A 34 3.67 3.45 -9.55
CA LYS A 34 2.83 3.75 -10.71
C LYS A 34 1.35 3.82 -10.37
N LEU A 35 1.04 4.50 -9.28
CA LEU A 35 -0.35 4.70 -8.91
C LEU A 35 -0.96 5.79 -9.76
N ASP A 36 -2.26 5.68 -10.02
CA ASP A 36 -2.97 6.75 -10.69
C ASP A 36 -3.53 7.73 -9.65
N ASP A 37 -4.19 8.79 -10.11
CA ASP A 37 -4.66 9.83 -9.22
C ASP A 37 -5.63 9.29 -8.17
N GLN A 38 -6.50 8.43 -8.58
CA GLN A 38 -7.48 7.88 -7.65
C GLN A 38 -6.81 7.01 -6.60
N GLU A 39 -5.83 6.25 -7.02
CA GLU A 39 -5.10 5.39 -6.08
C GLU A 39 -4.28 6.22 -5.12
N GLU A 40 -3.74 7.34 -5.56
CA GLU A 40 -3.00 8.21 -4.65
C GLU A 40 -3.90 8.76 -3.56
N ASP A 41 -5.14 9.12 -3.92
CA ASP A 41 -6.05 9.63 -2.92
C ASP A 41 -6.35 8.58 -1.85
N TRP A 42 -6.51 7.34 -2.27
CA TRP A 42 -6.79 6.29 -1.32
C TRP A 42 -5.56 5.90 -0.50
N LEU A 43 -4.39 6.16 -1.04
CA LEU A 43 -3.16 5.78 -0.37
C LEU A 43 -3.04 6.45 1.00
N ASP A 44 -3.32 7.74 1.08
CA ASP A 44 -3.26 8.44 2.35
C ASP A 44 -4.24 7.84 3.35
N TYR A 45 -5.41 7.51 2.88
CA TYR A 45 -6.41 6.92 3.75
C TYR A 45 -5.91 5.60 4.33
N PHE A 46 -5.43 4.72 3.47
CA PHE A 46 -5.00 3.41 3.94
C PHE A 46 -3.73 3.47 4.77
N ALA A 47 -2.83 4.37 4.43
CA ALA A 47 -1.60 4.49 5.21
C ALA A 47 -1.86 5.00 6.61
N GLY A 48 -2.98 5.68 6.82
CA GLY A 48 -3.32 6.17 8.12
C GLY A 48 -4.10 5.18 8.98
N VAL A 49 -4.46 4.03 8.41
CA VAL A 49 -5.23 3.05 9.18
C VAL A 49 -4.30 2.29 10.11
N PHE A 50 -4.65 2.27 11.39
CA PHE A 50 -3.76 1.73 12.40
C PHE A 50 -3.37 0.28 12.13
N LEU A 51 -4.33 -0.54 11.75
CA LEU A 51 -4.05 -1.95 11.47
C LEU A 51 -4.02 -2.26 9.99
N GLY A 52 -3.75 -1.26 9.18
CA GLY A 52 -3.75 -1.46 7.74
C GLY A 52 -2.52 -2.20 7.26
N LYS A 53 -2.58 -2.69 6.04
CA LYS A 53 -1.47 -3.40 5.44
C LYS A 53 -0.45 -2.47 4.83
N ILE A 54 -0.81 -1.23 4.58
CA ILE A 54 0.07 -0.27 3.93
C ILE A 54 0.67 0.63 4.99
N LYS A 55 1.98 0.70 5.01
CA LYS A 55 2.69 1.52 5.98
C LYS A 55 3.50 2.59 5.30
N LYS A 56 3.57 3.76 5.92
CA LYS A 56 4.32 4.88 5.40
C LYS A 56 5.63 5.02 6.16
N VAL A 57 6.71 5.26 5.42
CA VAL A 57 8.02 5.43 6.02
C VAL A 57 8.54 6.79 5.62
N LYS A 58 9.04 7.55 6.57
CA LYS A 58 9.61 8.85 6.29
C LYS A 58 8.64 9.69 5.47
N THR A 59 9.11 10.26 4.38
CA THR A 59 8.24 11.04 3.56
C THR A 59 7.98 10.31 2.29
N ASN A 60 6.78 10.15 1.91
CA ASN A 60 6.39 9.69 0.58
C ASN A 60 6.81 8.27 0.22
N ARG A 61 7.23 7.46 1.17
CA ARG A 61 7.57 6.09 0.84
C ARG A 61 6.67 5.16 1.60
N TYR A 62 6.24 4.11 0.93
CA TYR A 62 5.25 3.19 1.48
C TYR A 62 5.66 1.76 1.20
N TYR A 63 5.23 0.86 2.05
CA TYR A 63 5.48 -0.55 1.83
C TYR A 63 4.30 -1.35 2.36
N ILE A 64 4.25 -2.60 1.98
CA ILE A 64 3.17 -3.50 2.37
C ILE A 64 3.66 -4.40 3.49
N MET A 65 2.89 -4.47 4.56
CA MET A 65 3.20 -5.39 5.63
C MET A 65 2.99 -6.79 5.10
N ASN A 66 4.06 -7.54 5.10
CA ASN A 66 4.01 -8.82 4.48
C ASN A 66 3.79 -9.96 5.44
N GLN A 67 3.54 -9.66 6.68
CA GLN A 67 3.44 -10.69 7.67
C GLN A 67 2.23 -11.53 7.52
N TYR A 68 1.20 -10.95 6.91
CA TYR A 68 -0.03 -11.69 6.81
C TYR A 68 0.00 -12.73 5.74
N SER A 69 0.81 -12.52 4.74
CA SER A 69 0.72 -13.36 3.59
C SER A 69 1.26 -14.71 3.85
N ASP A 70 2.03 -14.85 4.86
CA ASP A 70 2.58 -16.11 5.02
C ASP A 70 1.89 -16.93 5.95
N THR A 71 0.88 -16.49 6.45
CA THR A 71 0.27 -17.36 7.28
C THR A 71 -0.48 -18.32 6.52
N ASN A 72 -0.47 -18.47 5.59
CA ASN A 72 -1.19 -19.42 4.98
C ASN A 72 -0.68 -20.27 4.48
#